data_543af217dfa53759e6c70964faf07769
#
_entry.id   543af217dfa53759e6c70964faf07769
#
_cell.length_a   1.000
_cell.length_b   1.000
_cell.length_c   1.000
_cell.angle_alpha   90.00
_cell.angle_beta   90.00
_cell.angle_gamma   90.00
#
_symmetry.space_group_name_H-M   'P 1'
#
loop_
_entity.id
_entity.type
_entity.pdbx_description
1 polymer ?
#
loop_
_entity_poly.entity_id
_entity_poly.type
_entity_poly.pdbx_seq_one_letter_code
_entity_poly.pdbx_strand_id
1 'polypeptide(L)'
;LYFNSNCDNNGVYFCLITFQSGTDPDIALVNTQNAIKRAEPKLPSEVIRTGVQIMERSNDILCMYTFLTDGSEMSSQELSNYVSKNVKDIVQRVDGVSAIEVQGAQPYSMRIWLDPMRMTSLGVSVLEIKAAVESQNIQAAAGTLGGEGGSAYLQMKINTTGRLASEEQFGNIVIRTASDGSAIRLKDVASIELGQQEYSASAKWNGHEALALQIYRDSESNSMEVMSVLEEKMEEIRSRLPKGVECELAYNP
;
A
#
# COMPACT_ATOMS: atom_id res chain seq x y z
N LEU A 1 15.00 -22.71 -15.24
CA LEU A 1 14.83 -21.33 -14.80
C LEU A 1 14.48 -20.46 -16.01
N TYR A 2 13.37 -19.76 -15.95
CA TYR A 2 12.95 -18.79 -16.94
C TYR A 2 12.61 -17.48 -16.22
N PHE A 3 12.94 -16.35 -16.80
CA PHE A 3 12.56 -15.06 -16.26
C PHE A 3 12.03 -14.13 -17.35
N ASN A 4 11.02 -13.37 -16.98
CA ASN A 4 10.42 -12.33 -17.81
C ASN A 4 10.41 -11.04 -17.00
N SER A 5 10.86 -9.95 -17.60
CA SER A 5 10.92 -8.66 -16.93
C SER A 5 10.25 -7.59 -17.77
N ASN A 6 9.57 -6.69 -17.09
CA ASN A 6 8.90 -5.56 -17.70
C ASN A 6 9.13 -4.30 -16.84
N CYS A 7 9.19 -3.16 -17.50
CA CYS A 7 9.22 -1.85 -16.85
C CYS A 7 8.03 -1.04 -17.39
N ASP A 8 7.22 -0.52 -16.49
CA ASP A 8 6.09 0.30 -16.88
C ASP A 8 6.50 1.78 -17.10
N ASN A 9 5.56 2.59 -17.59
CA ASN A 9 5.79 4.02 -17.82
C ASN A 9 5.94 4.83 -16.52
N ASN A 10 5.58 4.26 -15.37
CA ASN A 10 5.73 4.87 -14.05
C ASN A 10 7.09 4.57 -13.41
N GLY A 11 7.95 3.83 -14.13
CA GLY A 11 9.28 3.44 -13.66
C GLY A 11 9.26 2.24 -12.69
N VAL A 12 8.14 1.52 -12.58
CA VAL A 12 8.07 0.28 -11.80
C VAL A 12 8.65 -0.86 -12.62
N TYR A 13 9.69 -1.48 -12.11
CA TYR A 13 10.30 -2.68 -12.69
C TYR A 13 9.72 -3.92 -12.04
N PHE A 14 9.22 -4.81 -12.86
CA PHE A 14 8.66 -6.08 -12.46
C PHE A 14 9.41 -7.23 -13.11
N CYS A 15 9.79 -8.25 -12.33
CA CYS A 15 10.50 -9.42 -12.81
C CYS A 15 9.82 -10.70 -12.31
N LEU A 16 9.27 -11.49 -13.22
CA LEU A 16 8.71 -12.80 -12.94
C LEU A 16 9.79 -13.87 -13.19
N ILE A 17 10.10 -14.64 -12.16
CA ILE A 17 11.06 -15.73 -12.22
C ILE A 17 10.31 -17.05 -12.08
N THR A 18 10.34 -17.88 -13.12
CA THR A 18 9.70 -19.19 -13.11
C THR A 18 10.75 -20.29 -12.93
N PHE A 19 10.62 -21.09 -11.90
CA PHE A 19 11.46 -22.24 -11.62
C PHE A 19 10.91 -23.50 -12.29
N GLN A 20 11.74 -24.52 -12.39
CA GLN A 20 11.29 -25.82 -12.90
C GLN A 20 10.37 -26.51 -11.88
N SER A 21 9.44 -27.30 -12.40
CA SER A 21 8.58 -28.13 -11.55
C SER A 21 9.42 -29.05 -10.66
N GLY A 22 9.04 -29.17 -9.38
CA GLY A 22 9.79 -29.91 -8.37
C GLY A 22 10.91 -29.12 -7.68
N THR A 23 11.07 -27.82 -7.99
CA THR A 23 11.95 -26.96 -7.19
C THR A 23 11.22 -26.58 -5.90
N ASP A 24 11.89 -26.76 -4.77
CA ASP A 24 11.39 -26.32 -3.46
C ASP A 24 11.19 -24.79 -3.44
N PRO A 25 9.96 -24.29 -3.18
CA PRO A 25 9.64 -22.86 -3.24
C PRO A 25 10.44 -22.04 -2.24
N ASP A 26 10.62 -22.53 -1.01
CA ASP A 26 11.34 -21.83 0.06
C ASP A 26 12.83 -21.66 -0.31
N ILE A 27 13.45 -22.70 -0.86
CA ILE A 27 14.83 -22.63 -1.33
C ILE A 27 14.95 -21.67 -2.52
N ALA A 28 13.98 -21.68 -3.44
CA ALA A 28 13.94 -20.77 -4.57
C ALA A 28 13.82 -19.31 -4.11
N LEU A 29 12.95 -19.03 -3.13
CA LEU A 29 12.77 -17.73 -2.51
C LEU A 29 14.06 -17.23 -1.86
N VAL A 30 14.71 -18.06 -1.03
CA VAL A 30 15.98 -17.72 -0.35
C VAL A 30 17.08 -17.44 -1.38
N ASN A 31 17.21 -18.25 -2.41
CA ASN A 31 18.20 -18.03 -3.48
C ASN A 31 17.96 -16.73 -4.22
N THR A 32 16.69 -16.40 -4.51
CA THR A 32 16.31 -15.15 -5.16
C THR A 32 16.62 -13.95 -4.26
N GLN A 33 16.29 -14.01 -2.97
CA GLN A 33 16.63 -12.97 -1.99
C GLN A 33 18.15 -12.75 -1.91
N ASN A 34 18.94 -13.82 -1.86
CA ASN A 34 20.40 -13.73 -1.82
C ASN A 34 20.97 -13.13 -3.12
N ALA A 35 20.37 -13.43 -4.28
CA ALA A 35 20.79 -12.84 -5.55
C ALA A 35 20.48 -11.32 -5.59
N ILE A 36 19.29 -10.92 -5.12
CA ILE A 36 18.90 -9.51 -5.05
C ILE A 36 19.80 -8.73 -4.07
N LYS A 37 20.08 -9.27 -2.87
CA LYS A 37 21.01 -8.64 -1.92
C LYS A 37 22.39 -8.38 -2.51
N ARG A 38 22.90 -9.28 -3.36
CA ARG A 38 24.18 -9.07 -4.07
C ARG A 38 24.09 -8.00 -5.16
N ALA A 39 22.91 -7.80 -5.75
CA ALA A 39 22.69 -6.79 -6.77
C ALA A 39 22.37 -5.42 -6.17
N GLU A 40 21.84 -5.35 -4.95
CA GLU A 40 21.37 -4.15 -4.28
C GLU A 40 22.36 -2.95 -4.33
N PRO A 41 23.68 -3.13 -4.10
CA PRO A 41 24.63 -2.03 -4.19
C PRO A 41 24.77 -1.41 -5.59
N LYS A 42 24.24 -2.09 -6.62
CA LYS A 42 24.26 -1.63 -8.02
C LYS A 42 22.95 -0.97 -8.45
N LEU A 43 21.94 -1.00 -7.58
CA LEU A 43 20.63 -0.42 -7.87
C LEU A 43 20.64 1.10 -7.63
N PRO A 44 19.79 1.86 -8.32
CA PRO A 44 19.59 3.27 -8.05
C PRO A 44 19.18 3.54 -6.59
N SER A 45 19.58 4.68 -6.04
CA SER A 45 19.27 5.07 -4.66
C SER A 45 17.77 5.10 -4.35
N GLU A 46 16.95 5.46 -5.32
CA GLU A 46 15.49 5.46 -5.22
C GLU A 46 14.92 4.06 -4.99
N VAL A 47 15.45 3.06 -5.71
CA VAL A 47 15.04 1.66 -5.57
C VAL A 47 15.48 1.10 -4.22
N ILE A 48 16.72 1.42 -3.78
CA ILE A 48 17.23 0.99 -2.47
C ILE A 48 16.37 1.56 -1.34
N ARG A 49 15.97 2.83 -1.45
CA ARG A 49 15.12 3.51 -0.46
C ARG A 49 13.70 2.93 -0.40
N THR A 50 13.14 2.58 -1.53
CA THR A 50 11.81 1.97 -1.62
C THR A 50 11.85 0.49 -1.21
N GLY A 51 12.99 -0.17 -1.44
CA GLY A 51 13.19 -1.60 -1.25
C GLY A 51 12.69 -2.42 -2.45
N VAL A 52 13.22 -3.65 -2.56
CA VAL A 52 12.77 -4.62 -3.54
C VAL A 52 11.85 -5.61 -2.83
N GLN A 53 10.62 -5.71 -3.29
CA GLN A 53 9.67 -6.70 -2.78
C GLN A 53 9.80 -7.99 -3.56
N ILE A 54 9.84 -9.11 -2.83
CA ILE A 54 9.87 -10.45 -3.40
C ILE A 54 8.64 -11.16 -2.88
N MET A 55 7.85 -11.69 -3.78
CA MET A 55 6.65 -12.45 -3.45
C MET A 55 6.71 -13.78 -4.18
N GLU A 56 6.45 -14.84 -3.47
CA GLU A 56 6.13 -16.12 -4.07
C GLU A 56 4.70 -16.08 -4.59
N ARG A 57 4.50 -16.61 -5.79
CA ARG A 57 3.17 -16.70 -6.39
C ARG A 57 3.10 -17.94 -7.27
N SER A 58 2.13 -18.79 -7.04
CA SER A 58 1.73 -19.79 -8.02
C SER A 58 1.11 -19.08 -9.23
N ASN A 59 1.23 -19.69 -10.42
CA ASN A 59 0.51 -19.23 -11.60
C ASN A 59 -0.97 -19.68 -11.59
N ASP A 60 -1.34 -20.55 -10.66
CA ASP A 60 -2.67 -21.13 -10.59
C ASP A 60 -3.57 -20.25 -9.73
N ILE A 61 -4.50 -19.57 -10.40
CA ILE A 61 -5.58 -18.83 -9.74
C ILE A 61 -6.56 -19.87 -9.18
N LEU A 62 -6.72 -19.89 -7.86
CA LEU A 62 -7.70 -20.75 -7.21
C LEU A 62 -9.12 -20.27 -7.49
N CYS A 63 -9.39 -18.99 -7.24
CA CYS A 63 -10.67 -18.36 -7.50
C CYS A 63 -10.56 -16.85 -7.45
N MET A 64 -11.63 -16.16 -7.85
CA MET A 64 -11.74 -14.71 -7.77
C MET A 64 -13.10 -14.32 -7.20
N TYR A 65 -13.07 -13.53 -6.13
CA TYR A 65 -14.26 -12.91 -5.55
C TYR A 65 -14.32 -11.45 -5.94
N THR A 66 -15.53 -10.97 -6.27
CA THR A 66 -15.79 -9.56 -6.53
C THR A 66 -16.58 -8.95 -5.39
N PHE A 67 -16.20 -7.72 -5.03
CA PHE A 67 -16.90 -6.91 -4.04
C PHE A 67 -17.44 -5.67 -4.74
N LEU A 68 -18.73 -5.42 -4.55
CA LEU A 68 -19.45 -4.30 -5.12
C LEU A 68 -20.07 -3.48 -4.00
N THR A 69 -20.23 -2.19 -4.24
CA THR A 69 -21.00 -1.32 -3.36
C THR A 69 -22.05 -0.57 -4.19
N ASP A 70 -23.22 -0.40 -3.62
CA ASP A 70 -24.27 0.46 -4.17
C ASP A 70 -24.06 1.95 -3.85
N GLY A 71 -23.01 2.27 -3.07
CA GLY A 71 -22.66 3.62 -2.66
C GLY A 71 -23.53 4.20 -1.55
N SER A 72 -24.48 3.45 -0.99
CA SER A 72 -25.41 3.95 0.01
C SER A 72 -24.79 4.18 1.39
N GLU A 73 -24.01 3.21 1.86
CA GLU A 73 -23.33 3.29 3.17
C GLU A 73 -21.81 3.40 3.04
N MET A 74 -21.23 2.94 1.92
CA MET A 74 -19.78 2.87 1.71
C MET A 74 -19.44 3.22 0.27
N SER A 75 -18.52 4.15 0.08
CA SER A 75 -17.96 4.48 -1.23
C SER A 75 -17.03 3.38 -1.74
N SER A 76 -16.76 3.34 -3.05
CA SER A 76 -15.80 2.39 -3.66
C SER A 76 -14.41 2.46 -3.02
N GLN A 77 -14.00 3.64 -2.57
CA GLN A 77 -12.72 3.88 -1.93
C GLN A 77 -12.68 3.34 -0.49
N GLU A 78 -13.76 3.52 0.27
CA GLU A 78 -13.90 2.94 1.61
C GLU A 78 -13.98 1.41 1.52
N LEU A 79 -14.71 0.88 0.54
CA LEU A 79 -14.77 -0.56 0.25
C LEU A 79 -13.37 -1.11 -0.06
N SER A 80 -12.59 -0.41 -0.88
CA SER A 80 -11.21 -0.79 -1.20
C SER A 80 -10.34 -0.91 0.06
N ASN A 81 -10.44 0.06 0.95
CA ASN A 81 -9.70 0.06 2.22
C ASN A 81 -10.20 -1.06 3.16
N TYR A 82 -11.52 -1.27 3.22
CA TYR A 82 -12.11 -2.33 4.03
C TYR A 82 -11.66 -3.72 3.56
N VAL A 83 -11.76 -4.01 2.27
CA VAL A 83 -11.35 -5.29 1.69
C VAL A 83 -9.85 -5.50 1.86
N SER A 84 -9.02 -4.48 1.62
CA SER A 84 -7.57 -4.59 1.73
C SER A 84 -7.08 -4.82 3.15
N LYS A 85 -7.76 -4.27 4.17
CA LYS A 85 -7.33 -4.39 5.56
C LYS A 85 -8.00 -5.52 6.34
N ASN A 86 -9.28 -5.78 6.06
CA ASN A 86 -10.04 -6.73 6.86
C ASN A 86 -10.22 -8.08 6.14
N VAL A 87 -10.60 -8.05 4.86
CA VAL A 87 -10.89 -9.27 4.12
C VAL A 87 -9.62 -9.98 3.69
N LYS A 88 -8.69 -9.25 3.07
CA LYS A 88 -7.43 -9.81 2.58
C LYS A 88 -6.66 -10.57 3.66
N ASP A 89 -6.50 -9.97 4.84
CA ASP A 89 -5.74 -10.57 5.94
C ASP A 89 -6.39 -11.85 6.49
N ILE A 90 -7.73 -11.94 6.48
CA ILE A 90 -8.45 -13.14 6.91
C ILE A 90 -8.24 -14.26 5.89
N VAL A 91 -8.41 -13.96 4.61
CA VAL A 91 -8.29 -14.93 3.52
C VAL A 91 -6.85 -15.42 3.35
N GLN A 92 -5.88 -14.54 3.54
CA GLN A 92 -4.45 -14.90 3.42
C GLN A 92 -3.97 -15.90 4.50
N ARG A 93 -4.72 -16.02 5.60
CA ARG A 93 -4.42 -16.99 6.67
C ARG A 93 -5.05 -18.37 6.44
N VAL A 94 -5.75 -18.56 5.35
CA VAL A 94 -6.30 -19.87 4.98
C VAL A 94 -5.14 -20.73 4.48
N ASP A 95 -4.98 -21.90 5.08
CA ASP A 95 -3.95 -22.85 4.69
C ASP A 95 -4.12 -23.24 3.22
N GLY A 96 -3.02 -23.23 2.46
CA GLY A 96 -3.01 -23.52 1.02
C GLY A 96 -3.27 -22.31 0.12
N VAL A 97 -3.45 -21.10 0.68
CA VAL A 97 -3.43 -19.83 -0.06
C VAL A 97 -2.01 -19.27 -0.08
N SER A 98 -1.41 -19.13 -1.28
CA SER A 98 -0.05 -18.61 -1.42
C SER A 98 -0.01 -17.08 -1.49
N ALA A 99 -0.90 -16.48 -2.27
CA ALA A 99 -0.93 -15.03 -2.46
C ALA A 99 -2.35 -14.52 -2.72
N ILE A 100 -2.58 -13.24 -2.43
CA ILE A 100 -3.82 -12.54 -2.71
C ILE A 100 -3.51 -11.20 -3.35
N GLU A 101 -4.10 -10.96 -4.51
CA GLU A 101 -4.06 -9.67 -5.18
C GLU A 101 -5.44 -9.01 -5.17
N VAL A 102 -5.48 -7.74 -4.86
CA VAL A 102 -6.70 -6.92 -4.91
C VAL A 102 -6.63 -6.04 -6.14
N GLN A 103 -7.40 -6.41 -7.15
CA GLN A 103 -7.51 -5.66 -8.40
C GLN A 103 -8.57 -4.56 -8.26
N GLY A 104 -8.27 -3.37 -8.81
CA GLY A 104 -9.16 -2.20 -8.65
C GLY A 104 -9.07 -1.55 -7.26
N ALA A 105 -8.10 -1.95 -6.43
CA ALA A 105 -7.88 -1.32 -5.14
C ALA A 105 -7.48 0.14 -5.32
N GLN A 106 -8.10 0.99 -4.52
CA GLN A 106 -7.90 2.44 -4.51
C GLN A 106 -7.43 2.88 -3.12
N PRO A 107 -6.16 2.61 -2.77
CA PRO A 107 -5.66 2.99 -1.46
C PRO A 107 -5.69 4.51 -1.30
N TYR A 108 -6.01 4.95 -0.09
CA TYR A 108 -5.97 6.37 0.25
C TYR A 108 -4.56 6.92 0.20
N SER A 109 -4.44 8.10 -0.37
CA SER A 109 -3.21 8.87 -0.42
C SER A 109 -3.51 10.35 -0.21
N MET A 110 -2.61 11.05 0.47
CA MET A 110 -2.66 12.51 0.54
C MET A 110 -2.12 13.08 -0.76
N ARG A 111 -2.97 13.71 -1.54
CA ARG A 111 -2.62 14.33 -2.83
C ARG A 111 -2.32 15.79 -2.63
N ILE A 112 -1.22 16.22 -3.21
CA ILE A 112 -0.74 17.60 -3.17
C ILE A 112 -0.71 18.12 -4.61
N TRP A 113 -1.69 18.94 -4.96
CA TRP A 113 -1.79 19.56 -6.27
C TRP A 113 -1.06 20.90 -6.26
N LEU A 114 0.11 20.95 -6.86
CA LEU A 114 0.95 22.14 -6.91
C LEU A 114 0.39 23.15 -7.90
N ASP A 115 0.34 24.42 -7.50
CA ASP A 115 -0.05 25.55 -8.36
C ASP A 115 1.24 26.23 -8.90
N PRO A 116 1.58 26.07 -10.20
CA PRO A 116 2.78 26.63 -10.77
C PRO A 116 2.84 28.16 -10.71
N MET A 117 1.69 28.84 -10.79
CA MET A 117 1.62 30.30 -10.74
C MET A 117 1.98 30.83 -9.36
N ARG A 118 1.40 30.21 -8.31
CA ARG A 118 1.72 30.56 -6.92
C ARG A 118 3.16 30.21 -6.57
N MET A 119 3.65 29.05 -7.01
CA MET A 119 5.04 28.66 -6.83
C MET A 119 5.99 29.68 -7.43
N THR A 120 5.73 30.12 -8.66
CA THR A 120 6.56 31.11 -9.34
C THR A 120 6.52 32.46 -8.62
N SER A 121 5.34 32.92 -8.18
CA SER A 121 5.19 34.20 -7.47
C SER A 121 5.91 34.23 -6.12
N LEU A 122 5.99 33.08 -5.43
CA LEU A 122 6.67 32.94 -4.14
C LEU A 122 8.12 32.41 -4.27
N GLY A 123 8.59 32.15 -5.50
CA GLY A 123 9.92 31.67 -5.79
C GLY A 123 10.22 30.29 -5.15
N VAL A 124 9.22 29.40 -5.06
CA VAL A 124 9.33 28.08 -4.44
C VAL A 124 9.48 27.01 -5.53
N SER A 125 10.44 26.11 -5.36
CA SER A 125 10.67 24.98 -6.27
C SER A 125 10.00 23.70 -5.79
N VAL A 126 9.71 22.78 -6.73
CA VAL A 126 9.16 21.45 -6.41
C VAL A 126 10.09 20.65 -5.47
N LEU A 127 11.40 20.81 -5.65
CA LEU A 127 12.39 20.12 -4.80
C LEU A 127 12.35 20.61 -3.35
N GLU A 128 12.14 21.90 -3.12
CA GLU A 128 11.97 22.45 -1.77
C GLU A 128 10.70 21.92 -1.12
N ILE A 129 9.59 21.84 -1.87
CA ILE A 129 8.33 21.28 -1.37
C ILE A 129 8.53 19.80 -0.99
N LYS A 130 9.14 19.01 -1.87
CA LYS A 130 9.44 17.61 -1.61
C LYS A 130 10.28 17.44 -0.34
N ALA A 131 11.36 18.18 -0.20
CA ALA A 131 12.23 18.14 0.96
C ALA A 131 11.51 18.55 2.25
N ALA A 132 10.66 19.58 2.19
CA ALA A 132 9.85 20.02 3.33
C ALA A 132 8.84 18.94 3.78
N VAL A 133 8.16 18.30 2.84
CA VAL A 133 7.22 17.21 3.13
C VAL A 133 7.97 16.00 3.71
N GLU A 134 9.07 15.59 3.11
CA GLU A 134 9.88 14.45 3.59
C GLU A 134 10.44 14.70 5.00
N SER A 135 10.88 15.92 5.32
CA SER A 135 11.45 16.24 6.62
C SER A 135 10.43 16.38 7.74
N GLN A 136 9.19 16.77 7.44
CA GLN A 136 8.15 17.02 8.44
C GLN A 136 7.11 15.89 8.56
N ASN A 137 7.01 15.02 7.55
CA ASN A 137 6.12 13.86 7.58
C ASN A 137 6.88 12.58 7.97
N ILE A 138 7.57 12.62 9.09
CA ILE A 138 8.33 11.48 9.63
C ILE A 138 7.77 11.06 10.98
N GLN A 139 7.88 9.76 11.26
CA GLN A 139 7.60 9.22 12.58
C GLN A 139 8.94 9.02 13.30
N ALA A 140 9.23 9.88 14.28
CA ALA A 140 10.42 9.77 15.10
C ALA A 140 10.05 9.33 16.52
N ALA A 141 10.81 8.39 17.08
CA ALA A 141 10.75 8.08 18.49
C ALA A 141 11.51 9.18 19.25
N ALA A 142 10.78 10.03 19.96
CA ALA A 142 11.36 11.17 20.66
C ALA A 142 12.06 10.81 21.99
N GLY A 143 12.01 9.53 22.40
CA GLY A 143 12.63 9.06 23.62
C GLY A 143 11.89 9.45 24.90
N THR A 144 12.62 9.46 26.01
CA THR A 144 12.11 9.80 27.35
C THR A 144 13.00 10.85 27.99
N LEU A 145 12.39 11.77 28.74
CA LEU A 145 13.09 12.72 29.60
C LEU A 145 13.11 12.17 31.03
N GLY A 146 14.28 12.20 31.66
CA GLY A 146 14.50 11.64 33.01
C GLY A 146 14.86 10.15 32.97
N GLY A 147 15.44 9.63 34.05
CA GLY A 147 15.88 8.25 34.13
C GLY A 147 17.11 8.10 35.02
N GLU A 148 17.69 6.90 35.10
CA GLU A 148 18.83 6.56 35.96
C GLU A 148 20.02 7.49 35.71
N GLY A 149 20.44 8.24 36.74
CA GLY A 149 21.61 9.13 36.75
C GLY A 149 21.32 10.61 36.94
N GLY A 150 20.05 11.05 36.93
CA GLY A 150 19.64 12.43 37.26
C GLY A 150 18.84 12.51 38.55
N SER A 151 18.77 13.70 39.15
CA SER A 151 17.99 13.97 40.38
C SER A 151 16.46 13.97 40.18
N ALA A 152 15.98 13.57 39.01
CA ALA A 152 14.55 13.51 38.69
C ALA A 152 14.02 12.08 38.84
N TYR A 153 13.15 11.86 39.82
CA TYR A 153 12.43 10.60 40.06
C TYR A 153 11.30 10.33 39.02
N LEU A 154 11.07 11.24 38.09
CA LEU A 154 9.99 11.14 37.12
C LEU A 154 10.55 10.93 35.69
N GLN A 155 10.16 9.84 35.07
CA GLN A 155 10.44 9.58 33.66
C GLN A 155 9.22 10.00 32.83
N MET A 156 9.39 10.98 31.94
CA MET A 156 8.34 11.43 31.03
C MET A 156 8.62 10.94 29.61
N LYS A 157 7.68 10.23 29.04
CA LYS A 157 7.73 9.83 27.64
C LYS A 157 7.38 11.03 26.76
N ILE A 158 8.27 11.37 25.82
CA ILE A 158 7.99 12.40 24.82
C ILE A 158 7.21 11.75 23.68
N ASN A 159 5.96 12.19 23.50
CA ASN A 159 5.17 11.79 22.33
C ASN A 159 5.31 12.86 21.26
N THR A 160 5.76 12.47 20.06
CA THR A 160 5.71 13.31 18.86
C THR A 160 4.40 13.08 18.11
N THR A 161 3.99 14.05 17.32
CA THR A 161 2.74 14.02 16.56
C THR A 161 2.68 12.89 15.51
N GLY A 162 3.80 12.21 15.26
CA GLY A 162 3.88 11.12 14.28
C GLY A 162 3.73 11.60 12.83
N ARG A 163 3.33 10.69 11.94
CA ARG A 163 3.01 11.05 10.55
C ARG A 163 1.76 11.92 10.49
N LEU A 164 1.78 12.90 9.60
CA LEU A 164 0.64 13.76 9.34
C LEU A 164 -0.50 12.93 8.72
N ALA A 165 -1.72 13.16 9.20
CA ALA A 165 -2.89 12.37 8.83
C ALA A 165 -4.03 13.20 8.22
N SER A 166 -4.03 14.54 8.40
CA SER A 166 -5.10 15.40 7.91
C SER A 166 -4.60 16.39 6.87
N GLU A 167 -5.51 16.83 5.98
CA GLU A 167 -5.23 17.86 4.98
C GLU A 167 -4.73 19.16 5.62
N GLU A 168 -5.28 19.53 6.77
CA GLU A 168 -4.85 20.70 7.52
C GLU A 168 -3.42 20.59 8.03
N GLN A 169 -3.03 19.42 8.55
CA GLN A 169 -1.67 19.17 9.01
C GLN A 169 -0.67 19.26 7.86
N PHE A 170 -0.99 18.66 6.71
CA PHE A 170 -0.17 18.78 5.51
C PHE A 170 -0.09 20.22 5.02
N GLY A 171 -1.23 20.95 5.01
CA GLY A 171 -1.29 22.36 4.62
C GLY A 171 -0.39 23.28 5.47
N ASN A 172 -0.18 22.92 6.71
CA ASN A 172 0.64 23.68 7.66
C ASN A 172 2.15 23.36 7.59
N ILE A 173 2.58 22.42 6.74
CA ILE A 173 4.02 22.16 6.49
C ILE A 173 4.69 23.47 6.05
N VAL A 174 5.76 23.83 6.73
CA VAL A 174 6.55 25.04 6.41
C VAL A 174 7.57 24.68 5.35
N ILE A 175 7.50 25.33 4.19
CA ILE A 175 8.44 25.16 3.08
C ILE A 175 9.68 26.03 3.30
N ARG A 176 9.44 27.32 3.60
CA ARG A 176 10.51 28.31 3.82
C ARG A 176 10.06 29.35 4.84
N THR A 177 10.99 29.82 5.65
CA THR A 177 10.79 30.97 6.52
C THR A 177 11.60 32.15 5.96
N ALA A 178 10.94 33.28 5.73
CA ALA A 178 11.61 34.48 5.29
C ALA A 178 12.29 35.19 6.47
N SER A 179 13.20 36.13 6.15
CA SER A 179 13.98 36.87 7.16
C SER A 179 13.14 37.75 8.08
N ASP A 180 11.92 38.09 7.65
CA ASP A 180 10.92 38.86 8.44
C ASP A 180 10.09 37.99 9.39
N GLY A 181 10.34 36.66 9.42
CA GLY A 181 9.60 35.70 10.22
C GLY A 181 8.31 35.17 9.54
N SER A 182 7.97 35.64 8.34
CA SER A 182 6.86 35.08 7.57
C SER A 182 7.21 33.68 7.08
N ALA A 183 6.27 32.73 7.16
CA ALA A 183 6.47 31.37 6.72
C ALA A 183 5.59 31.06 5.50
N ILE A 184 6.21 30.60 4.43
CA ILE A 184 5.52 30.03 3.27
C ILE A 184 5.15 28.60 3.62
N ARG A 185 3.85 28.30 3.58
CA ARG A 185 3.32 26.98 3.91
C ARG A 185 2.86 26.24 2.65
N LEU A 186 2.72 24.93 2.75
CA LEU A 186 2.30 24.10 1.62
C LEU A 186 0.93 24.53 1.06
N LYS A 187 -0.02 24.93 1.89
CA LYS A 187 -1.34 25.47 1.47
C LYS A 187 -1.26 26.75 0.63
N ASP A 188 -0.15 27.48 0.70
CA ASP A 188 0.02 28.74 -0.04
C ASP A 188 0.38 28.48 -1.51
N VAL A 189 0.95 27.29 -1.81
CA VAL A 189 1.42 26.89 -3.15
C VAL A 189 0.73 25.65 -3.70
N ALA A 190 -0.14 25.00 -2.91
CA ALA A 190 -0.82 23.76 -3.31
C ALA A 190 -2.22 23.66 -2.73
N SER A 191 -3.08 22.88 -3.37
CA SER A 191 -4.29 22.32 -2.76
C SER A 191 -4.00 20.89 -2.31
N ILE A 192 -4.58 20.51 -1.16
CA ILE A 192 -4.33 19.23 -0.52
C ILE A 192 -5.66 18.55 -0.34
N GLU A 193 -5.74 17.29 -0.72
CA GLU A 193 -6.93 16.47 -0.59
C GLU A 193 -6.58 15.03 -0.27
N LEU A 194 -7.44 14.35 0.46
CA LEU A 194 -7.38 12.91 0.63
C LEU A 194 -8.07 12.25 -0.56
N GLY A 195 -7.32 11.60 -1.41
CA GLY A 195 -7.82 10.97 -2.63
C GLY A 195 -7.26 9.59 -2.88
N GLN A 196 -7.46 9.06 -4.07
CA GLN A 196 -6.89 7.79 -4.50
C GLN A 196 -5.40 7.94 -4.80
N GLN A 197 -4.63 6.92 -4.48
CA GLN A 197 -3.20 6.91 -4.81
C GLN A 197 -2.99 6.91 -6.33
N GLU A 198 -3.83 6.18 -7.07
CA GLU A 198 -3.73 6.03 -8.51
C GLU A 198 -5.12 6.03 -9.14
N TYR A 199 -5.27 6.71 -10.29
CA TYR A 199 -6.52 6.76 -11.04
C TYR A 199 -6.46 5.96 -12.35
N SER A 200 -5.32 5.33 -12.65
CA SER A 200 -5.08 4.64 -13.92
C SER A 200 -5.70 3.24 -13.98
N ALA A 201 -5.98 2.64 -12.83
CA ALA A 201 -6.56 1.30 -12.73
C ALA A 201 -7.96 1.34 -12.12
N SER A 202 -8.93 0.76 -12.80
CA SER A 202 -10.27 0.52 -12.30
C SER A 202 -10.73 -0.88 -12.69
N ALA A 203 -11.45 -1.56 -11.81
CA ALA A 203 -12.10 -2.82 -12.11
C ALA A 203 -13.63 -2.61 -12.18
N LYS A 204 -14.26 -3.30 -13.11
CA LYS A 204 -15.73 -3.27 -13.26
C LYS A 204 -16.26 -4.69 -13.37
N TRP A 205 -17.38 -4.93 -12.70
CA TRP A 205 -18.14 -6.16 -12.79
C TRP A 205 -19.59 -5.84 -13.17
N ASN A 206 -20.08 -6.43 -14.25
CA ASN A 206 -21.41 -6.16 -14.80
C ASN A 206 -21.72 -4.65 -15.01
N GLY A 207 -20.69 -3.86 -15.33
CA GLY A 207 -20.82 -2.41 -15.55
C GLY A 207 -20.71 -1.53 -14.31
N HIS A 208 -20.70 -2.10 -13.12
CA HIS A 208 -20.51 -1.40 -11.85
C HIS A 208 -19.04 -1.41 -11.42
N GLU A 209 -18.61 -0.38 -10.71
CA GLU A 209 -17.27 -0.38 -10.10
C GLU A 209 -17.18 -1.50 -9.08
N ALA A 210 -16.10 -2.27 -9.17
CA ALA A 210 -15.89 -3.45 -8.38
C ALA A 210 -14.45 -3.58 -7.91
N LEU A 211 -14.25 -4.30 -6.83
CA LEU A 211 -12.95 -4.81 -6.41
C LEU A 211 -12.91 -6.30 -6.67
N ALA A 212 -11.84 -6.79 -7.28
CA ALA A 212 -11.63 -8.21 -7.46
C ALA A 212 -10.52 -8.70 -6.54
N LEU A 213 -10.87 -9.65 -5.68
CA LEU A 213 -9.94 -10.35 -4.81
C LEU A 213 -9.52 -11.64 -5.52
N GLN A 214 -8.34 -11.63 -6.10
CA GLN A 214 -7.76 -12.76 -6.81
C GLN A 214 -6.93 -13.58 -5.86
N ILE A 215 -7.27 -14.86 -5.71
CA ILE A 215 -6.68 -15.77 -4.73
C ILE A 215 -5.88 -16.82 -5.48
N TYR A 216 -4.62 -16.96 -5.10
CA TYR A 216 -3.69 -17.92 -5.67
C TYR A 216 -3.46 -19.07 -4.70
N ARG A 217 -3.45 -20.26 -5.25
CA ARG A 217 -3.23 -21.51 -4.51
C ARG A 217 -1.73 -21.76 -4.33
N ASP A 218 -1.38 -22.36 -3.22
CA ASP A 218 -0.07 -22.98 -3.07
C ASP A 218 0.05 -24.20 -4.00
N SER A 219 1.21 -24.39 -4.61
CA SER A 219 1.47 -25.46 -5.56
C SER A 219 1.31 -26.87 -4.97
N GLU A 220 1.51 -27.03 -3.66
CA GLU A 220 1.46 -28.32 -2.96
C GLU A 220 0.08 -28.62 -2.36
N SER A 221 -0.83 -27.64 -2.33
CA SER A 221 -2.15 -27.77 -1.69
C SER A 221 -3.20 -28.39 -2.60
N ASN A 222 -4.19 -29.03 -2.02
CA ASN A 222 -5.36 -29.57 -2.72
C ASN A 222 -6.39 -28.47 -2.97
N SER A 223 -6.65 -28.16 -4.24
CA SER A 223 -7.57 -27.08 -4.64
C SER A 223 -8.98 -27.23 -4.05
N MET A 224 -9.53 -28.45 -4.01
CA MET A 224 -10.88 -28.72 -3.50
C MET A 224 -10.98 -28.48 -2.00
N GLU A 225 -9.97 -28.89 -1.24
CA GLU A 225 -9.90 -28.71 0.20
C GLU A 225 -9.76 -27.23 0.56
N VAL A 226 -8.81 -26.53 -0.08
CA VAL A 226 -8.60 -25.10 0.12
C VAL A 226 -9.86 -24.31 -0.25
N MET A 227 -10.52 -24.66 -1.37
CA MET A 227 -11.75 -24.00 -1.80
C MET A 227 -12.89 -24.19 -0.79
N SER A 228 -13.06 -25.39 -0.21
CA SER A 228 -14.08 -25.66 0.80
C SER A 228 -13.88 -24.80 2.06
N VAL A 229 -12.64 -24.70 2.56
CA VAL A 229 -12.32 -23.87 3.73
C VAL A 229 -12.50 -22.39 3.40
N LEU A 230 -12.12 -22.00 2.19
CA LEU A 230 -12.27 -20.62 1.73
C LEU A 230 -13.73 -20.20 1.60
N GLU A 231 -14.60 -21.05 1.07
CA GLU A 231 -16.05 -20.80 0.98
C GLU A 231 -16.68 -20.59 2.36
N GLU A 232 -16.31 -21.41 3.34
CA GLU A 232 -16.76 -21.24 4.72
C GLU A 232 -16.33 -19.87 5.28
N LYS A 233 -15.08 -19.50 5.05
CA LYS A 233 -14.55 -18.19 5.49
C LYS A 233 -15.21 -17.02 4.75
N MET A 234 -15.46 -17.18 3.47
CA MET A 234 -16.14 -16.13 2.68
C MET A 234 -17.59 -15.95 3.11
N GLU A 235 -18.28 -17.02 3.54
CA GLU A 235 -19.64 -16.93 4.09
C GLU A 235 -19.63 -16.20 5.45
N GLU A 236 -18.63 -16.45 6.29
CA GLU A 236 -18.42 -15.69 7.53
C GLU A 236 -18.18 -14.20 7.23
N ILE A 237 -17.37 -13.89 6.23
CA ILE A 237 -17.11 -12.52 5.79
C ILE A 237 -18.39 -11.86 5.26
N ARG A 238 -19.15 -12.54 4.40
CA ARG A 238 -20.43 -12.03 3.87
C ARG A 238 -21.41 -11.64 4.97
N SER A 239 -21.50 -12.45 6.04
CA SER A 239 -22.38 -12.15 7.17
C SER A 239 -22.01 -10.87 7.93
N ARG A 240 -20.77 -10.39 7.78
CA ARG A 240 -20.21 -9.20 8.47
C ARG A 240 -20.05 -7.99 7.55
N LEU A 241 -20.36 -8.14 6.26
CA LEU A 241 -20.26 -7.02 5.31
C LEU A 241 -21.24 -5.91 5.70
N PRO A 242 -20.85 -4.64 5.53
CA PRO A 242 -21.76 -3.51 5.66
C PRO A 242 -22.93 -3.61 4.68
N LYS A 243 -24.06 -2.98 5.02
CA LYS A 243 -25.21 -2.93 4.12
C LYS A 243 -24.84 -2.24 2.80
N GLY A 244 -25.41 -2.74 1.70
CA GLY A 244 -25.10 -2.22 0.37
C GLY A 244 -23.78 -2.70 -0.21
N VAL A 245 -23.06 -3.60 0.49
CA VAL A 245 -21.86 -4.27 -0.05
C VAL A 245 -22.21 -5.71 -0.38
N GLU A 246 -21.98 -6.11 -1.62
CA GLU A 246 -22.17 -7.47 -2.13
C GLU A 246 -20.84 -8.14 -2.42
N CYS A 247 -20.77 -9.45 -2.17
CA CYS A 247 -19.61 -10.28 -2.48
C CYS A 247 -20.05 -11.47 -3.32
N GLU A 248 -19.55 -11.56 -4.53
CA GLU A 248 -19.85 -12.64 -5.48
C GLU A 248 -18.59 -13.43 -5.85
N LEU A 249 -18.77 -14.73 -6.10
CA LEU A 249 -17.73 -15.57 -6.68
C LEU A 249 -17.75 -15.35 -8.21
N ALA A 250 -16.76 -14.62 -8.72
CA ALA A 250 -16.69 -14.25 -10.12
C ALA A 250 -16.02 -15.31 -11.00
N TYR A 251 -15.08 -16.05 -10.44
CA TYR A 251 -14.34 -17.08 -11.16
C TYR A 251 -13.99 -18.25 -10.25
N ASN A 252 -14.29 -19.46 -10.73
CA ASN A 252 -13.92 -20.73 -10.10
C ASN A 252 -13.59 -21.69 -11.25
N PRO A 253 -12.31 -22.06 -11.46
CA PRO A 253 -11.84 -22.91 -12.58
C PRO A 253 -12.30 -24.38 -12.42
#